data_99d7bfa8b376f1db1f809f2a0c5a2624
#
_entry.id   99d7bfa8b376f1db1f809f2a0c5a2624
#
_cell.length_a   1.000
_cell.length_b   1.000
_cell.length_c   1.000
_cell.angle_alpha   90.00
_cell.angle_beta   90.00
_cell.angle_gamma   90.00
#
_symmetry.space_group_name_H-M   'P 1'
#
loop_
_entity.id
_entity.type
_entity.pdbx_description
1 polymer ?
#
loop_
_entity_poly.entity_id
_entity_poly.type
_entity_poly.pdbx_seq_one_letter_code
_entity_poly.pdbx_strand_id
1 'polypeptide(L)'
;MKIVGHQWYWSYEFLDLDFQAREFDSYMVPTEDLILGEFRLLTTDNQLTLPKSVPIKLLITSADVLHSWAVPSFGIKVDSCPGRLNEASLYVKRSGLYFGQCSEICGVNHGFMPIMVKINSVDEWVSKSLPESLPSSKLFLAKK
;
A
#
# COMPACT_ATOMS: atom_id res chain seq x y z
N MET A 1 -4.80 -6.54 -5.58
CA MET A 1 -4.27 -6.56 -4.20
C MET A 1 -5.40 -6.36 -3.22
N LYS A 2 -5.27 -6.86 -1.99
CA LYS A 2 -6.24 -6.69 -0.92
C LYS A 2 -5.67 -5.78 0.17
N ILE A 3 -6.51 -4.93 0.72
CA ILE A 3 -6.20 -3.95 1.76
C ILE A 3 -7.15 -4.22 2.92
N VAL A 4 -6.61 -4.42 4.11
CA VAL A 4 -7.40 -4.70 5.31
C VAL A 4 -7.11 -3.67 6.38
N GLY A 5 -8.16 -3.00 6.87
CA GLY A 5 -8.08 -2.08 7.99
C GLY A 5 -8.14 -2.81 9.32
N HIS A 6 -7.30 -2.39 10.26
CA HIS A 6 -7.24 -2.88 11.63
C HIS A 6 -7.19 -1.70 12.61
N GLN A 7 -7.51 -1.92 13.86
CA GLN A 7 -7.24 -0.97 14.94
C GLN A 7 -5.79 -1.16 15.44
N TRP A 8 -4.78 -0.35 15.12
CA TRP A 8 -4.82 0.84 14.23
C TRP A 8 -3.64 0.77 13.28
N TYR A 9 -3.79 0.02 12.20
CA TYR A 9 -2.80 -0.16 11.14
C TYR A 9 -3.47 -0.70 9.87
N TRP A 10 -2.73 -0.77 8.78
CA TRP A 10 -3.19 -1.39 7.54
C TRP A 10 -2.37 -2.65 7.25
N SER A 11 -3.01 -3.71 6.76
CA SER A 11 -2.30 -4.83 6.14
C SER A 11 -2.59 -4.89 4.64
N TYR A 12 -1.59 -5.33 3.88
CA TYR A 12 -1.62 -5.40 2.43
C TYR A 12 -1.30 -6.81 1.97
N GLU A 13 -2.20 -7.42 1.19
CA GLU A 13 -2.02 -8.75 0.61
C GLU A 13 -1.98 -8.64 -0.92
N PHE A 14 -1.02 -9.28 -1.57
CA PHE A 14 -0.93 -9.34 -3.03
C PHE A 14 -0.22 -10.61 -3.48
N LEU A 15 -0.41 -10.96 -4.76
CA LEU A 15 0.39 -11.98 -5.42
C LEU A 15 1.63 -11.32 -6.02
N ASP A 16 2.78 -11.86 -5.71
CA ASP A 16 4.04 -11.46 -6.33
C ASP A 16 4.20 -12.03 -7.74
N LEU A 17 5.24 -11.64 -8.46
CA LEU A 17 5.51 -12.09 -9.83
C LEU A 17 5.78 -13.61 -9.93
N ASP A 18 6.17 -14.24 -8.84
CA ASP A 18 6.34 -15.68 -8.71
C ASP A 18 5.05 -16.42 -8.28
N PHE A 19 3.90 -15.70 -8.26
CA PHE A 19 2.59 -16.16 -7.77
C PHE A 19 2.57 -16.59 -6.30
N GLN A 20 3.53 -16.14 -5.51
CA GLN A 20 3.49 -16.32 -4.06
C GLN A 20 2.64 -15.20 -3.42
N ALA A 21 1.79 -15.60 -2.49
CA ALA A 21 1.05 -14.65 -1.68
C ALA A 21 2.02 -13.96 -0.72
N ARG A 22 2.00 -12.63 -0.73
CA ARG A 22 2.76 -11.80 0.19
C ARG A 22 1.81 -10.94 1.00
N GLU A 23 2.12 -10.82 2.26
CA GLU A 23 1.37 -10.01 3.21
C GLU A 23 2.35 -9.24 4.09
N PHE A 24 2.03 -8.00 4.40
CA PHE A 24 2.76 -7.22 5.39
C PHE A 24 1.84 -6.20 6.08
N ASP A 25 2.21 -5.86 7.30
CA ASP A 25 1.59 -4.82 8.09
C ASP A 25 2.32 -3.49 7.91
N SER A 26 1.57 -2.39 8.03
CA SER A 26 2.05 -1.02 7.88
C SER A 26 1.58 -0.19 9.07
N TYR A 27 2.50 0.12 9.97
CA TYR A 27 2.26 0.91 11.18
C TYR A 27 2.84 2.31 11.03
N MET A 28 2.21 3.27 11.69
CA MET A 28 2.76 4.63 11.80
C MET A 28 4.08 4.62 12.57
N VAL A 29 5.09 5.31 12.05
CA VAL A 29 6.34 5.55 12.78
C VAL A 29 6.10 6.60 13.87
N PRO A 30 6.42 6.32 15.15
CA PRO A 30 6.36 7.28 16.24
C PRO A 30 7.22 8.52 15.97
N THR A 31 6.82 9.66 16.55
CA THR A 31 7.50 10.94 16.28
C THR A 31 8.98 10.91 16.70
N GLU A 32 9.30 10.22 17.77
CA GLU A 32 10.64 10.04 18.32
C GLU A 32 11.58 9.18 17.44
N ASP A 33 11.03 8.35 16.58
CA ASP A 33 11.76 7.43 15.70
C ASP A 33 11.93 7.98 14.27
N LEU A 34 11.33 9.15 13.97
CA LEU A 34 11.43 9.78 12.66
C LEU A 34 12.84 10.28 12.37
N ILE A 35 13.30 10.01 11.15
CA ILE A 35 14.56 10.57 10.64
C ILE A 35 14.32 11.84 9.83
N LEU A 36 15.39 12.59 9.57
CA LEU A 36 15.33 13.85 8.82
C LEU A 36 14.73 13.62 7.42
N GLY A 37 13.68 14.37 7.11
CA GLY A 37 12.96 14.27 5.83
C GLY A 37 11.69 13.44 5.88
N GLU A 38 11.43 12.72 6.95
CA GLU A 38 10.18 12.00 7.16
C GLU A 38 9.07 12.89 7.71
N PHE A 39 7.83 12.54 7.39
CA PHE A 39 6.67 13.34 7.76
C PHE A 39 5.97 12.76 8.99
N ARG A 40 5.87 13.58 10.03
CA ARG A 40 5.13 13.24 11.24
C ARG A 40 3.68 12.89 10.90
N LEU A 41 3.16 11.81 11.49
CA LEU A 41 1.80 11.26 11.32
C LEU A 41 1.50 10.70 9.92
N LEU A 42 2.47 10.64 9.02
CA LEU A 42 2.27 10.14 7.65
C LEU A 42 3.24 9.03 7.27
N THR A 43 4.41 8.96 7.93
CA THR A 43 5.42 7.94 7.65
C THR A 43 5.02 6.62 8.30
N THR A 44 5.19 5.53 7.55
CA THR A 44 4.99 4.16 8.02
C THR A 44 6.29 3.37 7.98
N ASP A 45 6.39 2.35 8.82
CA ASP A 45 7.51 1.39 8.86
C ASP A 45 7.64 0.61 7.54
N ASN A 46 6.51 0.17 7.00
CA ASN A 46 6.42 -0.54 5.73
C ASN A 46 5.52 0.23 4.75
N GLN A 47 6.10 0.72 3.67
CA GLN A 47 5.36 1.43 2.62
C GLN A 47 4.82 0.46 1.57
N LEU A 48 3.60 0.69 1.11
CA LEU A 48 3.04 0.00 -0.03
C LEU A 48 3.76 0.45 -1.32
N THR A 49 4.35 -0.49 -2.06
CA THR A 49 5.06 -0.17 -3.31
C THR A 49 4.29 -0.70 -4.53
N LEU A 50 3.96 0.19 -5.47
CA LEU A 50 3.17 -0.13 -6.66
C LEU A 50 3.84 0.38 -7.94
N PRO A 51 3.60 -0.28 -9.11
CA PRO A 51 4.11 0.18 -10.39
C PRO A 51 3.30 1.35 -10.95
N LYS A 52 3.97 2.30 -11.61
CA LYS A 52 3.30 3.37 -12.38
C LYS A 52 2.71 2.84 -13.68
N SER A 53 1.66 3.50 -14.16
CA SER A 53 1.04 3.25 -15.48
C SER A 53 0.55 1.82 -15.67
N VAL A 54 0.22 1.15 -14.59
CA VAL A 54 -0.41 -0.17 -14.57
C VAL A 54 -1.77 -0.05 -13.88
N PRO A 55 -2.85 -0.56 -14.47
CA PRO A 55 -4.14 -0.61 -13.78
C PRO A 55 -4.08 -1.63 -12.65
N ILE A 56 -4.45 -1.20 -11.45
CA ILE A 56 -4.42 -2.02 -10.23
C ILE A 56 -5.82 -2.09 -9.65
N LYS A 57 -6.31 -3.31 -9.42
CA LYS A 57 -7.55 -3.54 -8.71
C LYS A 57 -7.26 -3.61 -7.21
N LEU A 58 -7.94 -2.77 -6.44
CA LEU A 58 -7.91 -2.73 -4.99
C LEU A 58 -9.17 -3.40 -4.43
N LEU A 59 -8.99 -4.33 -3.52
CA LEU A 59 -10.05 -4.99 -2.76
C LEU A 59 -9.89 -4.57 -1.30
N ILE A 60 -10.87 -3.86 -0.76
CA ILE A 60 -10.73 -3.17 0.52
C ILE A 60 -11.77 -3.69 1.50
N THR A 61 -11.31 -4.12 2.67
CA THR A 61 -12.13 -4.64 3.77
C THR A 61 -11.54 -4.27 5.12
N SER A 62 -12.20 -4.65 6.20
CA SER A 62 -11.73 -4.49 7.57
C SER A 62 -11.82 -5.81 8.33
N ALA A 63 -10.92 -5.99 9.29
CA ALA A 63 -10.90 -7.13 10.20
C ALA A 63 -11.72 -6.90 11.49
N ASP A 64 -12.00 -5.65 11.84
CA ASP A 64 -12.59 -5.28 13.14
C ASP A 64 -13.72 -4.25 13.03
N VAL A 65 -13.43 -2.96 12.94
CA VAL A 65 -14.41 -1.87 12.86
C VAL A 65 -14.38 -1.21 11.48
N LEU A 66 -15.22 -0.21 11.26
CA LEU A 66 -15.18 0.60 10.05
C LEU A 66 -13.89 1.42 10.00
N HIS A 67 -13.24 1.44 8.84
CA HIS A 67 -12.15 2.31 8.45
C HIS A 67 -12.43 2.90 7.07
N SER A 68 -11.57 3.75 6.56
CA SER A 68 -11.64 4.22 5.16
C SER A 68 -10.23 4.43 4.62
N TRP A 69 -9.90 3.71 3.57
CA TRP A 69 -8.62 3.86 2.88
C TRP A 69 -8.69 5.03 1.92
N ALA A 70 -7.96 6.10 2.23
CA ALA A 70 -8.01 7.34 1.47
C ALA A 70 -6.61 7.87 1.17
N VAL A 71 -6.35 8.10 -0.12
CA VAL A 71 -5.14 8.79 -0.62
C VAL A 71 -5.59 9.92 -1.52
N PRO A 72 -5.66 11.17 -1.00
CA PRO A 72 -6.23 12.31 -1.72
C PRO A 72 -5.58 12.56 -3.09
N SER A 73 -4.26 12.40 -3.19
CA SER A 73 -3.53 12.60 -4.45
C SER A 73 -3.86 11.57 -5.54
N PHE A 74 -4.47 10.44 -5.18
CA PHE A 74 -5.02 9.48 -6.14
C PHE A 74 -6.49 9.72 -6.46
N GLY A 75 -7.15 10.62 -5.73
CA GLY A 75 -8.59 10.81 -5.81
C GLY A 75 -9.40 9.64 -5.28
N ILE A 76 -8.81 8.82 -4.41
CA ILE A 76 -9.44 7.61 -3.84
C ILE A 76 -9.80 7.83 -2.38
N LYS A 77 -11.03 7.48 -2.03
CA LYS A 77 -11.52 7.27 -0.68
C LYS A 77 -12.56 6.13 -0.73
N VAL A 78 -12.27 5.03 -0.07
CA VAL A 78 -13.12 3.82 -0.07
C VAL A 78 -13.24 3.28 1.35
N ASP A 79 -14.47 3.10 1.79
CA ASP A 79 -14.75 2.54 3.10
C ASP A 79 -14.31 1.09 3.20
N SER A 80 -13.73 0.76 4.34
CA SER A 80 -13.20 -0.54 4.71
C SER A 80 -14.15 -1.12 5.77
N CYS A 81 -15.10 -1.96 5.31
CA CYS A 81 -16.17 -2.47 6.16
C CYS A 81 -15.95 -3.94 6.50
N PRO A 82 -16.12 -4.35 7.77
CA PRO A 82 -16.08 -5.76 8.15
C PRO A 82 -17.13 -6.57 7.38
N GLY A 83 -16.74 -7.75 6.91
CA GLY A 83 -17.63 -8.66 6.18
C GLY A 83 -18.01 -8.22 4.75
N ARG A 84 -17.47 -7.07 4.28
CA ARG A 84 -17.70 -6.55 2.93
C ARG A 84 -16.39 -6.30 2.22
N LEU A 85 -16.30 -6.69 0.95
CA LEU A 85 -15.14 -6.45 0.10
C LEU A 85 -15.48 -5.38 -0.94
N ASN A 86 -15.04 -4.15 -0.70
CA ASN A 86 -15.23 -3.03 -1.63
C ASN A 86 -14.13 -3.03 -2.68
N GLU A 87 -14.48 -2.65 -3.91
CA GLU A 87 -13.55 -2.60 -5.03
C GLU A 87 -13.29 -1.16 -5.46
N ALA A 88 -12.04 -0.88 -5.82
CA ALA A 88 -11.64 0.33 -6.51
C ALA A 88 -10.57 0.02 -7.56
N SER A 89 -10.47 0.88 -8.57
CA SER A 89 -9.42 0.81 -9.57
C SER A 89 -8.46 1.97 -9.40
N LEU A 90 -7.16 1.68 -9.44
CA LEU A 90 -6.10 2.66 -9.32
C LEU A 90 -5.24 2.66 -10.59
N TYR A 91 -4.95 3.86 -11.12
CA TYR A 91 -4.01 4.05 -12.21
C TYR A 91 -3.19 5.32 -11.98
N VAL A 92 -1.91 5.18 -11.65
CA VAL A 92 -1.04 6.29 -11.29
C VAL A 92 0.00 6.53 -12.37
N LYS A 93 0.04 7.73 -12.93
CA LYS A 93 0.92 8.09 -14.06
C LYS A 93 2.31 8.55 -13.64
N ARG A 94 2.50 9.01 -12.41
CA ARG A 94 3.74 9.62 -11.93
C ARG A 94 4.35 8.81 -10.82
N SER A 95 5.66 8.54 -10.89
CA SER A 95 6.42 7.98 -9.78
C SER A 95 6.55 9.00 -8.66
N GLY A 96 6.65 8.53 -7.43
CA GLY A 96 6.76 9.38 -6.25
C GLY A 96 6.24 8.71 -5.00
N LEU A 97 6.26 9.47 -3.91
CA LEU A 97 5.73 9.07 -2.62
C LEU A 97 4.40 9.79 -2.38
N TYR A 98 3.39 9.04 -1.98
CA TYR A 98 2.03 9.51 -1.79
C TYR A 98 1.55 9.13 -0.41
N PHE A 99 0.79 10.01 0.22
CA PHE A 99 0.33 9.85 1.59
C PHE A 99 -1.19 9.89 1.67
N GLY A 100 -1.71 9.15 2.62
CA GLY A 100 -3.11 9.13 2.99
C GLY A 100 -3.28 8.88 4.48
N GLN A 101 -4.51 8.92 4.92
CA GLN A 101 -4.90 8.68 6.31
C GLN A 101 -6.23 7.94 6.34
N CYS A 102 -6.49 7.22 7.44
CA CYS A 102 -7.80 6.66 7.71
C CYS A 102 -8.84 7.79 7.73
N SER A 103 -9.92 7.62 6.98
CA SER A 103 -10.94 8.65 6.79
C SER A 103 -12.33 8.25 7.28
N GLU A 104 -12.42 7.23 8.16
CA GLU A 104 -13.62 6.86 8.93
C GLU A 104 -13.23 6.64 10.38
N ILE A 105 -13.98 7.24 11.31
CA ILE A 105 -13.70 7.14 12.76
C ILE A 105 -13.68 5.68 13.21
N CYS A 106 -12.58 5.26 13.84
CA CYS A 106 -12.33 3.87 14.19
C CYS A 106 -11.80 3.67 15.62
N GLY A 107 -11.84 4.69 16.46
CA GLY A 107 -11.41 4.64 17.86
C GLY A 107 -10.34 5.65 18.22
N VAL A 108 -9.65 5.42 19.35
CA VAL A 108 -8.73 6.40 19.95
C VAL A 108 -7.52 6.73 19.07
N ASN A 109 -7.01 5.78 18.30
CA ASN A 109 -5.86 5.97 17.41
C ASN A 109 -6.27 6.16 15.94
N HIS A 110 -7.50 6.64 15.69
CA HIS A 110 -7.98 6.92 14.33
C HIS A 110 -7.04 7.83 13.53
N GLY A 111 -6.43 8.83 14.15
CA GLY A 111 -5.47 9.74 13.52
C GLY A 111 -4.04 9.19 13.38
N PHE A 112 -3.79 7.96 13.83
CA PHE A 112 -2.47 7.36 13.95
C PHE A 112 -2.32 6.07 13.14
N MET A 113 -3.06 5.93 12.05
CA MET A 113 -2.96 4.84 11.06
C MET A 113 -2.89 5.40 9.64
N PRO A 114 -1.74 5.97 9.28
CA PRO A 114 -1.52 6.58 7.97
C PRO A 114 -1.38 5.53 6.87
N ILE A 115 -1.39 6.04 5.63
CA ILE A 115 -1.16 5.28 4.40
C ILE A 115 0.02 5.91 3.68
N MET A 116 1.04 5.12 3.37
CA MET A 116 2.21 5.55 2.63
C MET A 116 2.40 4.66 1.41
N VAL A 117 2.30 5.25 0.21
CA VAL A 117 2.37 4.54 -1.06
C VAL A 117 3.52 5.08 -1.90
N LYS A 118 4.45 4.21 -2.27
CA LYS A 118 5.53 4.51 -3.21
C LYS A 118 5.20 4.00 -4.60
N ILE A 119 5.19 4.87 -5.57
CA ILE A 119 4.99 4.53 -6.98
C ILE A 119 6.34 4.51 -7.68
N ASN A 120 6.74 3.35 -8.15
CA ASN A 120 8.00 3.11 -8.86
C ASN A 120 7.77 2.97 -10.37
N SER A 121 8.84 3.08 -11.16
CA SER A 121 8.80 2.59 -12.53
C SER A 121 8.53 1.08 -12.54
N VAL A 122 8.01 0.56 -13.66
CA VAL A 122 7.75 -0.88 -13.77
C VAL A 122 9.04 -1.68 -13.61
N ASP A 123 10.13 -1.24 -14.23
CA ASP A 123 11.43 -1.92 -14.14
C ASP A 123 11.96 -1.95 -12.70
N GLU A 124 11.84 -0.84 -11.96
CA GLU A 124 12.24 -0.78 -10.55
C GLU A 124 11.34 -1.63 -9.66
N TRP A 125 10.05 -1.64 -9.91
CA TRP A 125 9.10 -2.46 -9.16
C TRP A 125 9.36 -3.94 -9.38
N VAL A 126 9.53 -4.38 -10.63
CA VAL A 126 9.87 -5.77 -10.99
C VAL A 126 11.17 -6.20 -10.34
N SER A 127 12.23 -5.36 -10.38
CA SER A 127 13.53 -5.71 -9.79
C SER A 127 13.48 -5.92 -8.28
N LYS A 128 12.59 -5.21 -7.57
CA LYS A 128 12.40 -5.33 -6.13
C LYS A 128 11.44 -6.45 -5.72
N SER A 129 10.55 -6.84 -6.64
CA SER A 129 9.57 -7.91 -6.40
C SER A 129 10.11 -9.29 -6.76
N LEU A 130 11.24 -9.38 -7.45
CA LEU A 130 11.89 -10.65 -7.74
C LEU A 130 12.79 -11.07 -6.56
N PRO A 131 12.75 -12.33 -6.14
CA PRO A 131 13.69 -12.84 -5.14
C PRO A 131 15.14 -12.71 -5.66
N GLU A 132 16.07 -12.35 -4.79
CA GLU A 132 17.50 -12.14 -5.11
C GLU A 132 18.18 -13.36 -5.78
N SER A 133 17.57 -14.54 -5.74
CA SER A 133 18.07 -15.79 -6.29
C SER A 133 17.75 -16.04 -7.76
N LEU A 134 17.00 -15.14 -8.45
CA LEU A 134 16.70 -15.33 -9.88
C LEU A 134 17.84 -14.78 -10.75
N PRO A 135 18.50 -15.64 -11.57
CA PRO A 135 19.56 -15.20 -12.46
C PRO A 135 19.01 -14.19 -13.50
N SER A 136 19.80 -13.16 -13.77
CA SER A 136 19.50 -12.04 -14.70
C SER A 136 19.00 -12.45 -16.09
N SER A 137 19.16 -13.71 -16.47
CA SER A 137 18.70 -14.26 -17.76
C SER A 137 17.16 -14.35 -17.89
N LYS A 138 16.41 -14.38 -16.80
CA LYS A 138 14.92 -14.38 -16.87
C LYS A 138 14.30 -13.00 -17.05
N LEU A 139 15.05 -11.93 -16.80
CA LEU A 139 14.59 -10.55 -17.04
C LEU A 139 14.40 -10.23 -18.54
N PHE A 140 15.05 -10.96 -19.44
CA PHE A 140 14.97 -10.72 -20.88
C PHE A 140 13.69 -11.26 -21.55
N LEU A 141 12.95 -12.15 -20.90
CA LEU A 141 11.73 -12.74 -21.47
C LEU A 141 10.45 -11.90 -21.26
N ALA A 142 10.50 -10.90 -20.39
CA ALA A 142 9.37 -9.99 -20.13
C ALA A 142 9.33 -8.78 -21.07
N LYS A 143 10.28 -8.65 -22.02
CA LYS A 143 10.39 -7.51 -22.97
C LYS A 143 9.96 -7.85 -24.41
N LYS A 144 9.16 -8.90 -24.61
CA LYS A 144 8.57 -9.17 -25.94
C LYS A 144 7.07 -9.06 -25.92
#